data_accbdccc3548cde466874497bf68d1f0
#
_entry.id   accbdccc3548cde466874497bf68d1f0
#
_cell.length_a   1.000
_cell.length_b   1.000
_cell.length_c   1.000
_cell.angle_alpha   90.00
_cell.angle_beta   90.00
_cell.angle_gamma   90.00
#
_symmetry.space_group_name_H-M   'P 1'
#
loop_
_entity.id
_entity.type
_entity.pdbx_description
1 polymer ?
#
loop_
_entity_poly.entity_id
_entity_poly.type
_entity_poly.pdbx_seq_one_letter_code
_entity_poly.pdbx_strand_id
1 'polypeptide(L)'
;MMTTVDGFAISVAETGPKNGTVVVILAAEQRAPAAYDALCERLHNAGLRTIVIGADPRLTPKSAIGILDSLGVSWAVVVGDRTGADLAWELAATRLGRFAGLVAIDRGHPRVADADGGVRDDNCPPVEIATTVLVSSPVVRDAARDSQRFVFGDYRVVDLLGRRNAHESTAQLATEIVLRTSGW
;
A
#
# COMPACT_ATOMS: atom_id res chain seq x y z
N MET A 1 -17.87 7.04 -4.66
CA MET A 1 -17.36 7.07 -6.07
C MET A 1 -16.75 8.43 -6.32
N MET A 2 -15.56 8.46 -6.88
CA MET A 2 -14.90 9.69 -7.35
C MET A 2 -14.53 9.54 -8.82
N THR A 3 -14.46 10.65 -9.55
CA THR A 3 -13.98 10.64 -10.93
C THR A 3 -12.49 10.97 -10.92
N THR A 4 -11.70 10.15 -11.59
CA THR A 4 -10.25 10.34 -11.71
C THR A 4 -9.92 11.47 -12.69
N VAL A 5 -8.69 11.96 -12.68
CA VAL A 5 -8.19 12.94 -13.65
C VAL A 5 -8.19 12.39 -15.08
N ASP A 6 -8.20 11.06 -15.23
CA ASP A 6 -8.27 10.38 -16.54
C ASP A 6 -9.71 10.08 -16.98
N GLY A 7 -10.72 10.54 -16.21
CA GLY A 7 -12.13 10.57 -16.59
C GLY A 7 -12.94 9.31 -16.31
N PHE A 8 -12.44 8.36 -15.53
CA PHE A 8 -13.23 7.19 -15.11
C PHE A 8 -13.62 7.25 -13.63
N ALA A 9 -14.72 6.62 -13.29
CA ALA A 9 -15.19 6.53 -11.91
C ALA A 9 -14.50 5.39 -11.17
N ILE A 10 -14.08 5.66 -9.91
CA ILE A 10 -13.47 4.68 -9.03
C ILE A 10 -14.09 4.75 -7.64
N SER A 11 -14.15 3.63 -6.95
CA SER A 11 -14.60 3.58 -5.57
C SER A 11 -13.53 4.15 -4.65
N VAL A 12 -13.92 5.12 -3.82
CA VAL A 12 -13.08 5.71 -2.78
C VAL A 12 -13.88 5.80 -1.51
N ALA A 13 -13.38 5.23 -0.43
CA ALA A 13 -13.96 5.29 0.90
C ALA A 13 -12.99 6.00 1.85
N GLU A 14 -13.42 7.13 2.38
CA GLU A 14 -12.69 7.92 3.36
C GLU A 14 -13.38 7.77 4.72
N THR A 15 -12.64 7.32 5.75
CA THR A 15 -13.18 7.09 7.09
C THR A 15 -12.14 7.37 8.17
N GLY A 16 -12.59 7.50 9.43
CA GLY A 16 -11.73 7.73 10.59
C GLY A 16 -11.64 9.19 11.02
N PRO A 17 -10.80 9.49 12.01
CA PRO A 17 -10.69 10.83 12.59
C PRO A 17 -10.13 11.83 11.58
N LYS A 18 -10.78 12.98 11.42
CA LYS A 18 -10.42 14.00 10.41
C LYS A 18 -8.99 14.52 10.54
N ASN A 19 -8.46 14.58 11.75
CA ASN A 19 -7.10 15.08 12.03
C ASN A 19 -6.07 13.95 12.16
N GLY A 20 -6.44 12.71 11.89
CA GLY A 20 -5.54 11.57 11.96
C GLY A 20 -4.52 11.58 10.81
N THR A 21 -3.34 11.02 11.06
CA THR A 21 -2.38 10.72 9.99
C THR A 21 -3.06 9.82 8.96
N VAL A 22 -2.88 10.14 7.69
CA VAL A 22 -3.58 9.47 6.60
C VAL A 22 -2.86 8.19 6.18
N VAL A 23 -3.63 7.12 6.08
CA VAL A 23 -3.22 5.85 5.47
C VAL A 23 -4.05 5.64 4.20
N VAL A 24 -3.38 5.53 3.06
CA VAL A 24 -4.02 5.24 1.78
C VAL A 24 -3.88 3.74 1.51
N ILE A 25 -4.99 3.06 1.31
CA ILE A 25 -5.03 1.63 1.01
C ILE A 25 -5.45 1.45 -0.46
N LEU A 26 -4.56 0.90 -1.25
CA LEU A 26 -4.80 0.52 -2.64
C LEU A 26 -5.27 -0.94 -2.66
N ALA A 27 -6.52 -1.15 -3.01
CA ALA A 27 -7.17 -2.45 -2.93
C ALA A 27 -6.62 -3.44 -3.97
N ALA A 28 -6.65 -4.73 -3.62
CA ALA A 28 -6.42 -5.80 -4.58
C ALA A 28 -7.58 -5.91 -5.57
N GLU A 29 -7.30 -6.36 -6.79
CA GLU A 29 -8.35 -6.78 -7.73
C GLU A 29 -9.30 -7.78 -7.07
N GLN A 30 -10.57 -7.69 -7.44
CA GLN A 30 -11.65 -8.54 -6.93
C GLN A 30 -11.96 -8.37 -5.43
N ARG A 31 -11.36 -7.38 -4.75
CA ARG A 31 -11.72 -7.00 -3.38
C ARG A 31 -12.51 -5.70 -3.37
N ALA A 32 -13.73 -5.76 -2.85
CA ALA A 32 -14.51 -4.55 -2.59
C ALA A 32 -13.87 -3.74 -1.45
N PRO A 33 -14.02 -2.40 -1.41
CA PRO A 33 -13.53 -1.57 -0.31
C PRO A 33 -13.96 -2.05 1.08
N ALA A 34 -15.16 -2.59 1.22
CA ALA A 34 -15.67 -3.16 2.46
C ALA A 34 -14.84 -4.35 3.01
N ALA A 35 -14.05 -5.01 2.17
CA ALA A 35 -13.14 -6.07 2.62
C ALA A 35 -12.03 -5.54 3.55
N TYR A 36 -11.82 -4.23 3.58
CA TYR A 36 -10.83 -3.56 4.44
C TYR A 36 -11.42 -2.95 5.71
N ASP A 37 -12.74 -3.07 5.95
CA ASP A 37 -13.43 -2.42 7.07
C ASP A 37 -12.82 -2.81 8.43
N ALA A 38 -12.53 -4.09 8.64
CA ALA A 38 -11.92 -4.57 9.88
C ALA A 38 -10.49 -4.02 10.09
N LEU A 39 -9.73 -3.83 9.02
CA LEU A 39 -8.43 -3.16 9.07
C LEU A 39 -8.58 -1.69 9.39
N CYS A 40 -9.48 -1.01 8.69
CA CYS A 40 -9.77 0.41 8.90
C CYS A 40 -10.20 0.69 10.35
N GLU A 41 -11.08 -0.12 10.91
CA GLU A 41 -11.51 0.01 12.32
C GLU A 41 -10.31 -0.04 13.29
N ARG A 42 -9.37 -0.97 13.09
CA ARG A 42 -8.15 -1.05 13.90
C ARG A 42 -7.26 0.19 13.75
N LEU A 43 -7.12 0.70 12.54
CA LEU A 43 -6.34 1.91 12.26
C LEU A 43 -7.03 3.16 12.87
N HIS A 44 -8.36 3.25 12.82
CA HIS A 44 -9.12 4.32 13.49
C HIS A 44 -8.93 4.29 15.01
N ASN A 45 -8.91 3.11 15.62
CA ASN A 45 -8.63 2.96 17.05
C ASN A 45 -7.21 3.41 17.42
N ALA A 46 -6.29 3.40 16.48
CA ALA A 46 -4.95 3.96 16.62
C ALA A 46 -4.86 5.46 16.24
N GLY A 47 -6.01 6.12 16.00
CA GLY A 47 -6.07 7.54 15.66
C GLY A 47 -5.74 7.88 14.20
N LEU A 48 -5.72 6.90 13.31
CA LEU A 48 -5.39 7.08 11.90
C LEU A 48 -6.65 7.30 11.05
N ARG A 49 -6.53 8.12 10.01
CA ARG A 49 -7.55 8.33 8.98
C ARG A 49 -7.24 7.43 7.80
N THR A 50 -8.23 6.75 7.25
CA THR A 50 -8.05 5.82 6.14
C THR A 50 -8.75 6.29 4.87
N ILE A 51 -8.09 6.07 3.74
CA ILE A 51 -8.64 6.26 2.40
C ILE A 51 -8.42 4.95 1.64
N VAL A 52 -9.50 4.24 1.37
CA VAL A 52 -9.46 3.01 0.57
C VAL A 52 -9.82 3.34 -0.87
N ILE A 53 -8.89 3.13 -1.79
CA ILE A 53 -9.10 3.30 -3.23
C ILE A 53 -9.30 1.91 -3.83
N GLY A 54 -10.41 1.70 -4.50
CA GLY A 54 -10.75 0.45 -5.17
C GLY A 54 -9.77 0.12 -6.29
N ALA A 55 -9.65 -1.14 -6.64
CA ALA A 55 -8.83 -1.58 -7.75
C ALA A 55 -9.49 -1.24 -9.10
N ASP A 56 -8.70 -0.72 -10.00
CA ASP A 56 -9.06 -0.54 -11.41
C ASP A 56 -7.76 -0.62 -12.24
N PRO A 57 -7.70 -1.44 -13.29
CA PRO A 57 -6.49 -1.61 -14.10
C PRO A 57 -6.06 -0.32 -14.82
N ARG A 58 -6.94 0.67 -14.91
CA ARG A 58 -6.65 2.00 -15.47
C ARG A 58 -6.08 2.98 -14.46
N LEU A 59 -6.05 2.61 -13.17
CA LEU A 59 -5.57 3.50 -12.11
C LEU A 59 -4.06 3.72 -12.23
N THR A 60 -3.69 4.95 -12.53
CA THR A 60 -2.30 5.39 -12.68
C THR A 60 -1.81 6.13 -11.43
N PRO A 61 -0.50 6.30 -11.24
CA PRO A 61 0.03 7.18 -10.19
C PRO A 61 -0.55 8.61 -10.26
N LYS A 62 -0.72 9.14 -11.46
CA LYS A 62 -1.33 10.46 -11.67
C LYS A 62 -2.77 10.51 -11.17
N SER A 63 -3.57 9.50 -11.50
CA SER A 63 -4.95 9.40 -11.04
C SER A 63 -5.05 9.24 -9.53
N ALA A 64 -4.20 8.40 -8.94
CA ALA A 64 -4.16 8.20 -7.49
C ALA A 64 -3.79 9.51 -6.74
N ILE A 65 -2.78 10.24 -7.20
CA ILE A 65 -2.42 11.54 -6.64
C ILE A 65 -3.55 12.55 -6.81
N GLY A 66 -4.21 12.59 -7.98
CA GLY A 66 -5.36 13.47 -8.20
C GLY A 66 -6.51 13.22 -7.23
N ILE A 67 -6.78 11.96 -6.87
CA ILE A 67 -7.75 11.60 -5.82
C ILE A 67 -7.32 12.19 -4.48
N LEU A 68 -6.05 12.00 -4.07
CA LEU A 68 -5.53 12.50 -2.80
C LEU A 68 -5.57 14.03 -2.74
N ASP A 69 -5.21 14.70 -3.82
CA ASP A 69 -5.28 16.17 -3.91
C ASP A 69 -6.72 16.68 -3.76
N SER A 70 -7.68 15.99 -4.38
CA SER A 70 -9.10 16.33 -4.25
C SER A 70 -9.63 16.16 -2.82
N LEU A 71 -9.03 15.27 -2.04
CA LEU A 71 -9.34 15.03 -0.62
C LEU A 71 -8.49 15.90 0.34
N GLY A 72 -7.65 16.78 -0.21
CA GLY A 72 -6.77 17.64 0.59
C GLY A 72 -5.65 16.89 1.30
N VAL A 73 -5.23 15.74 0.78
CA VAL A 73 -4.17 14.91 1.36
C VAL A 73 -2.86 15.20 0.66
N SER A 74 -1.99 15.92 1.34
CA SER A 74 -0.65 16.23 0.82
C SER A 74 0.39 15.15 1.18
N TRP A 75 0.13 14.33 2.19
CA TRP A 75 1.07 13.39 2.74
C TRP A 75 0.36 12.20 3.42
N ALA A 76 0.88 10.98 3.27
CA ALA A 76 0.28 9.76 3.79
C ALA A 76 1.30 8.61 3.91
N VAL A 77 0.91 7.54 4.60
CA VAL A 77 1.49 6.20 4.42
C VAL A 77 0.68 5.47 3.35
N VAL A 78 1.36 4.85 2.39
CA VAL A 78 0.70 4.06 1.33
C VAL A 78 0.78 2.57 1.63
N VAL A 79 -0.35 1.91 1.53
CA VAL A 79 -0.51 0.46 1.69
C VAL A 79 -1.04 -0.10 0.38
N GLY A 80 -0.38 -1.11 -0.16
CA GLY A 80 -0.85 -1.81 -1.36
C GLY A 80 -1.10 -3.28 -1.09
N ASP A 81 -2.28 -3.77 -1.47
CA ASP A 81 -2.63 -5.19 -1.34
C ASP A 81 -2.51 -5.87 -2.71
N ARG A 82 -1.57 -6.80 -2.86
CA ARG A 82 -1.29 -7.59 -4.08
C ARG A 82 -1.19 -6.70 -5.32
N THR A 83 -2.20 -6.71 -6.21
CA THR A 83 -2.22 -5.83 -7.41
C THR A 83 -2.20 -4.35 -7.04
N GLY A 84 -2.79 -3.96 -5.93
CA GLY A 84 -2.67 -2.59 -5.39
C GLY A 84 -1.24 -2.26 -4.94
N ALA A 85 -0.44 -3.25 -4.56
CA ALA A 85 0.95 -3.04 -4.18
C ALA A 85 1.84 -2.68 -5.37
N ASP A 86 1.50 -3.10 -6.58
CA ASP A 86 2.23 -2.69 -7.80
C ASP A 86 2.18 -1.16 -7.95
N LEU A 87 1.01 -0.57 -7.81
CA LEU A 87 0.84 0.89 -7.82
C LEU A 87 1.46 1.56 -6.59
N ALA A 88 1.38 0.94 -5.42
CA ALA A 88 1.98 1.48 -4.19
C ALA A 88 3.50 1.63 -4.31
N TRP A 89 4.18 0.64 -4.86
CA TRP A 89 5.62 0.70 -5.15
C TRP A 89 5.95 1.84 -6.12
N GLU A 90 5.20 1.96 -7.22
CA GLU A 90 5.41 3.01 -8.21
C GLU A 90 5.17 4.42 -7.62
N LEU A 91 4.13 4.60 -6.81
CA LEU A 91 3.87 5.84 -6.09
C LEU A 91 5.01 6.19 -5.13
N ALA A 92 5.47 5.23 -4.33
CA ALA A 92 6.58 5.43 -3.40
C ALA A 92 7.89 5.79 -4.11
N ALA A 93 8.14 5.21 -5.29
CA ALA A 93 9.34 5.43 -6.07
C ALA A 93 9.33 6.76 -6.85
N THR A 94 8.16 7.21 -7.31
CA THR A 94 8.05 8.32 -8.28
C THR A 94 7.43 9.59 -7.69
N ARG A 95 6.73 9.53 -6.55
CA ARG A 95 6.04 10.66 -5.91
C ARG A 95 6.73 11.08 -4.63
N LEU A 96 7.99 11.51 -4.76
CA LEU A 96 8.82 11.93 -3.64
C LEU A 96 8.13 13.04 -2.82
N GLY A 97 8.23 12.94 -1.49
CA GLY A 97 7.61 13.90 -0.58
C GLY A 97 6.09 13.74 -0.36
N ARG A 98 5.43 12.79 -1.03
CA ARG A 98 4.00 12.51 -0.84
C ARG A 98 3.73 11.38 0.16
N PHE A 99 4.70 10.50 0.36
CA PHE A 99 4.53 9.35 1.24
C PHE A 99 5.69 9.26 2.23
N ALA A 100 5.34 8.90 3.46
CA ALA A 100 6.28 8.71 4.56
C ALA A 100 6.70 7.27 4.74
N GLY A 101 5.89 6.34 4.28
CA GLY A 101 6.15 4.92 4.40
C GLY A 101 5.34 4.13 3.38
N LEU A 102 5.86 2.96 3.06
CA LEU A 102 5.23 1.98 2.19
C LEU A 102 5.01 0.67 2.95
N VAL A 103 3.81 0.13 2.85
CA VAL A 103 3.51 -1.26 3.26
C VAL A 103 2.97 -2.00 2.04
N ALA A 104 3.71 -2.99 1.55
CA ALA A 104 3.33 -3.79 0.40
C ALA A 104 2.99 -5.22 0.83
N ILE A 105 1.89 -5.76 0.34
CA ILE A 105 1.44 -7.12 0.63
C ILE A 105 1.64 -7.98 -0.61
N ASP A 106 2.42 -9.04 -0.47
CA ASP A 106 2.67 -10.05 -1.49
C ASP A 106 3.21 -9.53 -2.84
N ARG A 107 3.92 -8.41 -2.82
CA ARG A 107 4.62 -7.86 -4.00
C ARG A 107 5.95 -7.26 -3.60
N GLY A 108 7.00 -7.58 -4.36
CA GLY A 108 8.29 -6.93 -4.29
C GLY A 108 8.36 -5.67 -5.17
N HIS A 109 9.53 -5.02 -5.15
CA HIS A 109 9.81 -3.88 -6.02
C HIS A 109 9.64 -4.26 -7.50
N PRO A 110 9.10 -3.37 -8.36
CA PRO A 110 8.82 -3.68 -9.77
C PRO A 110 10.00 -4.19 -10.60
N ARG A 111 11.23 -3.86 -10.22
CA ARG A 111 12.47 -4.37 -10.88
C ARG A 111 12.83 -5.80 -10.48
N VAL A 112 12.18 -6.35 -9.48
CA VAL A 112 12.44 -7.73 -9.03
C VAL A 112 11.48 -8.67 -9.74
N ALA A 113 11.99 -9.80 -10.21
CA ALA A 113 11.16 -10.84 -10.80
C ALA A 113 10.14 -11.35 -9.79
N ASP A 114 8.90 -11.47 -10.22
CA ASP A 114 7.80 -12.06 -9.44
C ASP A 114 7.91 -13.61 -9.42
N ALA A 115 6.91 -14.25 -8.83
CA ALA A 115 6.85 -15.70 -8.73
C ALA A 115 6.86 -16.42 -10.09
N ASP A 116 6.41 -15.76 -11.14
CA ASP A 116 6.36 -16.28 -12.51
C ASP A 116 7.63 -15.93 -13.31
N GLY A 117 8.58 -15.24 -12.68
CA GLY A 117 9.85 -14.82 -13.29
C GLY A 117 9.74 -13.53 -14.12
N GLY A 118 8.56 -12.90 -14.14
CA GLY A 118 8.33 -11.64 -14.85
C GLY A 118 8.80 -10.43 -14.07
N VAL A 119 9.43 -9.48 -14.74
CA VAL A 119 9.78 -8.17 -14.20
C VAL A 119 8.75 -7.16 -14.68
N ARG A 120 8.10 -6.47 -13.74
CA ARG A 120 7.00 -5.55 -14.08
C ARG A 120 7.48 -4.25 -14.70
N ASP A 121 8.56 -3.68 -14.19
CA ASP A 121 9.16 -2.45 -14.68
C ASP A 121 10.65 -2.38 -14.33
N ASP A 122 11.51 -2.62 -15.31
CA ASP A 122 12.97 -2.55 -15.16
C ASP A 122 13.50 -1.15 -14.87
N ASN A 123 12.69 -0.12 -15.15
CA ASN A 123 13.07 1.28 -15.00
C ASN A 123 12.50 1.92 -13.73
N CYS A 124 11.72 1.20 -12.91
CA CYS A 124 11.18 1.75 -11.69
C CYS A 124 12.32 2.26 -10.78
N PRO A 125 12.28 3.52 -10.34
CA PRO A 125 13.31 4.06 -9.46
C PRO A 125 13.38 3.33 -8.11
N PRO A 126 14.51 3.40 -7.40
CA PRO A 126 14.58 2.98 -6.01
C PRO A 126 13.62 3.78 -5.12
N VAL A 127 13.20 3.16 -4.03
CA VAL A 127 12.34 3.77 -3.01
C VAL A 127 13.21 4.31 -1.87
N GLU A 128 13.00 5.56 -1.47
CA GLU A 128 13.78 6.22 -0.42
C GLU A 128 13.13 6.16 0.97
N ILE A 129 11.85 5.82 1.03
CA ILE A 129 11.07 5.80 2.28
C ILE A 129 11.12 4.45 2.99
N ALA A 130 10.84 4.46 4.29
CA ALA A 130 10.73 3.26 5.10
C ALA A 130 9.67 2.31 4.53
N THR A 131 10.03 1.06 4.33
CA THR A 131 9.21 0.06 3.63
C THR A 131 9.09 -1.23 4.42
N THR A 132 7.88 -1.75 4.53
CA THR A 132 7.59 -3.10 5.03
C THR A 132 6.93 -3.91 3.92
N VAL A 133 7.43 -5.12 3.67
CA VAL A 133 6.77 -6.09 2.80
C VAL A 133 6.25 -7.25 3.63
N LEU A 134 4.94 -7.46 3.59
CA LEU A 134 4.32 -8.63 4.22
C LEU A 134 4.17 -9.73 3.19
N VAL A 135 4.58 -10.93 3.56
CA VAL A 135 4.62 -12.08 2.65
C VAL A 135 3.80 -13.25 3.18
N SER A 136 2.97 -13.84 2.33
CA SER A 136 2.10 -14.97 2.67
C SER A 136 2.65 -16.32 2.21
N SER A 137 3.74 -16.34 1.45
CA SER A 137 4.34 -17.57 0.92
C SER A 137 5.87 -17.46 0.76
N PRO A 138 6.60 -18.59 0.73
CA PRO A 138 8.05 -18.61 0.52
C PRO A 138 8.50 -17.97 -0.79
N VAL A 139 7.73 -18.16 -1.87
CA VAL A 139 8.07 -17.64 -3.21
C VAL A 139 8.05 -16.11 -3.21
N VAL A 140 7.03 -15.52 -2.60
CA VAL A 140 6.93 -14.06 -2.46
C VAL A 140 8.01 -13.52 -1.52
N ARG A 141 8.43 -14.30 -0.52
CA ARG A 141 9.50 -13.92 0.41
C ARG A 141 10.83 -13.70 -0.32
N ASP A 142 11.17 -14.51 -1.30
CA ASP A 142 12.41 -14.35 -2.07
C ASP A 142 12.38 -13.03 -2.86
N ALA A 143 11.28 -12.74 -3.55
CA ALA A 143 11.10 -11.45 -4.22
C ALA A 143 11.15 -10.26 -3.25
N ALA A 144 10.56 -10.40 -2.06
CA ALA A 144 10.64 -9.38 -1.03
C ALA A 144 12.07 -9.14 -0.55
N ARG A 145 12.86 -10.19 -0.32
CA ARG A 145 14.28 -10.08 0.06
C ARG A 145 15.11 -9.41 -1.03
N ASP A 146 14.91 -9.80 -2.28
CA ASP A 146 15.63 -9.23 -3.41
C ASP A 146 15.29 -7.74 -3.62
N SER A 147 14.13 -7.30 -3.16
CA SER A 147 13.69 -5.90 -3.23
C SER A 147 14.50 -4.97 -2.33
N GLN A 148 15.18 -5.49 -1.30
CA GLN A 148 15.96 -4.68 -0.34
C GLN A 148 17.01 -3.81 -1.04
N ARG A 149 17.62 -4.30 -2.12
CA ARG A 149 18.63 -3.55 -2.90
C ARG A 149 18.09 -2.29 -3.58
N PHE A 150 16.75 -2.17 -3.69
CA PHE A 150 16.05 -1.03 -4.28
C PHE A 150 15.36 -0.15 -3.25
N VAL A 151 15.60 -0.35 -1.97
CA VAL A 151 15.05 0.47 -0.89
C VAL A 151 16.19 1.06 -0.07
N PHE A 152 16.27 2.39 -0.03
CA PHE A 152 17.30 3.11 0.72
C PHE A 152 16.85 3.52 2.11
N GLY A 153 15.54 3.48 2.38
CA GLY A 153 14.99 3.62 3.72
C GLY A 153 15.10 2.36 4.56
N ASP A 154 14.59 2.40 5.79
CA ASP A 154 14.46 1.20 6.62
C ASP A 154 13.60 0.14 5.90
N TYR A 155 14.06 -1.10 5.86
CA TYR A 155 13.42 -2.18 5.13
C TYR A 155 13.15 -3.39 6.01
N ARG A 156 11.90 -3.87 6.00
CA ARG A 156 11.49 -5.06 6.74
C ARG A 156 10.70 -6.01 5.85
N VAL A 157 10.97 -7.30 5.98
CA VAL A 157 10.15 -8.39 5.45
C VAL A 157 9.51 -9.12 6.62
N VAL A 158 8.19 -9.24 6.60
CA VAL A 158 7.40 -9.83 7.69
C VAL A 158 6.51 -10.93 7.14
N ASP A 159 6.56 -12.10 7.76
CA ASP A 159 5.66 -13.19 7.41
C ASP A 159 4.25 -12.90 7.92
N LEU A 160 3.26 -12.96 7.03
CA LEU A 160 1.86 -12.92 7.42
C LEU A 160 1.51 -14.22 8.16
N LEU A 161 1.24 -14.08 9.45
CA LEU A 161 0.73 -15.15 10.28
C LEU A 161 -0.75 -15.37 9.93
N GLY A 162 -1.14 -16.63 9.75
CA GLY A 162 -2.54 -16.95 9.81
C GLY A 162 -3.28 -17.14 8.49
N ARG A 163 -2.82 -18.06 7.64
CA ARG A 163 -3.74 -18.72 6.70
C ARG A 163 -4.97 -19.32 7.38
N ARG A 164 -4.93 -19.50 8.71
CA ARG A 164 -5.99 -20.11 9.52
C ARG A 164 -6.91 -19.10 10.21
N ASN A 165 -6.52 -17.82 10.30
CA ASN A 165 -7.29 -16.81 11.02
C ASN A 165 -7.13 -15.43 10.38
N ALA A 166 -8.12 -14.99 9.61
CA ALA A 166 -8.14 -13.67 8.96
C ALA A 166 -8.02 -12.51 9.98
N HIS A 167 -8.49 -12.71 11.22
CA HIS A 167 -8.44 -11.72 12.28
C HIS A 167 -7.00 -11.44 12.76
N GLU A 168 -6.17 -12.48 12.89
CA GLU A 168 -4.75 -12.34 13.26
C GLU A 168 -3.95 -11.64 12.17
N SER A 169 -4.19 -11.98 10.90
CA SER A 169 -3.55 -11.31 9.76
C SER A 169 -3.91 -9.82 9.71
N THR A 170 -5.15 -9.47 9.98
CA THR A 170 -5.60 -8.07 10.02
C THR A 170 -4.95 -7.31 11.17
N ALA A 171 -4.82 -7.92 12.36
CA ALA A 171 -4.16 -7.33 13.51
C ALA A 171 -2.67 -7.08 13.24
N GLN A 172 -1.99 -8.05 12.64
CA GLN A 172 -0.58 -7.93 12.26
C GLN A 172 -0.37 -6.83 11.21
N LEU A 173 -1.20 -6.79 10.18
CA LEU A 173 -1.14 -5.75 9.15
C LEU A 173 -1.35 -4.36 9.76
N ALA A 174 -2.34 -4.20 10.63
CA ALA A 174 -2.59 -2.93 11.33
C ALA A 174 -1.35 -2.50 12.14
N THR A 175 -0.71 -3.43 12.85
CA THR A 175 0.52 -3.15 13.63
C THR A 175 1.64 -2.64 12.73
N GLU A 176 1.91 -3.30 11.61
CA GLU A 176 2.97 -2.87 10.68
C GLU A 176 2.67 -1.52 10.04
N ILE A 177 1.40 -1.21 9.74
CA ILE A 177 1.00 0.11 9.24
C ILE A 177 1.23 1.18 10.32
N VAL A 178 0.80 0.94 11.55
CA VAL A 178 1.01 1.88 12.68
C VAL A 178 2.50 2.16 12.89
N LEU A 179 3.35 1.15 12.81
CA LEU A 179 4.81 1.32 12.93
C LEU A 179 5.35 2.28 11.86
N ARG A 180 4.81 2.26 10.64
CA ARG A 180 5.22 3.17 9.57
C ARG A 180 4.65 4.58 9.70
N THR A 181 3.62 4.78 10.52
CA THR A 181 3.09 6.11 10.84
C THR A 181 3.81 6.77 12.03
N SER A 182 4.54 6.01 12.83
CA SER A 182 5.17 6.45 14.09
C SER A 182 6.65 6.85 13.95
N GLY A 183 7.20 6.83 12.76
CA GLY A 183 8.62 7.03 12.48
C GLY A 183 9.06 8.49 12.37
N TRP A 184 8.71 9.35 13.33
CA TRP A 184 9.05 10.79 13.39
C TRP A 184 9.81 11.11 14.65
#